data_60d55c964e308fad6cb9f053c83b6760
#
_entry.id   60d55c964e308fad6cb9f053c83b6760
#
_cell.length_a   1.000
_cell.length_b   1.000
_cell.length_c   1.000
_cell.angle_alpha   90.00
_cell.angle_beta   90.00
_cell.angle_gamma   90.00
#
_symmetry.space_group_name_H-M   'P 1'
#
loop_
_entity.id
_entity.type
_entity.pdbx_description
1 polymer ?
#
loop_
_entity_poly.entity_id
_entity_poly.type
_entity_poly.pdbx_seq_one_letter_code
_entity_poly.pdbx_strand_id
1 'polypeptide(L)'
;MAAALVLSVAASAAPPALAAENGPAGLREVMFVGNNWDGTADVIEDRGAFSRIARVNVVPDKTQRLAEIYLNPVKLAFFLGIRLGPGEGHDQFVDDMYSTPDGSAVVVSRPSFADVVSVDLTTGKLRWRFPVSGFRADHMAVSPDGRRVAVSASTSNTVHVLDIETGVQVGSFATGDKPHENVFTADGRYLWNMSIGEVTTALDDPFWDFTKGDRKITVVDARTFEQVRVIDMRERLDAFGRKDLSDAVRPAVFSPDGSKLYFQVSFFNGFLEYDVATDRITRVKTLPKNPATSEDRTTWVNDSRHHGMSMSPAGDKLCVAGTMDDYATVVDRATLQEGPLVPASKPYWATVSGDGKACVISESGADAVTAIDFATGRKVATVAVGDHPQRVRAARVPADWTGPVG
;
A
#
# COMPACT_ATOMS: atom_id res chain seq x y z
N MET A 1 0.65 43.12 -2.18
CA MET A 1 0.13 42.89 -0.82
C MET A 1 -0.49 41.50 -0.82
N ALA A 2 0.24 40.51 -0.33
CA ALA A 2 -0.22 39.13 -0.25
C ALA A 2 -0.89 38.94 1.13
N ALA A 3 -2.16 38.59 1.11
CA ALA A 3 -2.92 38.29 2.31
C ALA A 3 -2.54 36.89 2.80
N ALA A 4 -1.88 36.81 3.95
CA ALA A 4 -1.63 35.56 4.64
C ALA A 4 -2.96 35.06 5.26
N LEU A 5 -3.47 33.95 4.75
CA LEU A 5 -4.61 33.26 5.35
C LEU A 5 -4.11 32.47 6.58
N VAL A 6 -4.35 33.00 7.77
CA VAL A 6 -4.09 32.29 9.03
C VAL A 6 -5.25 31.29 9.24
N LEU A 7 -5.01 30.02 9.01
CA LEU A 7 -5.92 28.95 9.41
C LEU A 7 -5.80 28.75 10.92
N SER A 8 -6.83 29.15 11.67
CA SER A 8 -7.00 28.80 13.06
C SER A 8 -7.34 27.31 13.17
N VAL A 9 -6.41 26.52 13.71
CA VAL A 9 -6.66 25.13 14.10
C VAL A 9 -7.41 25.14 15.42
N ALA A 10 -8.72 24.88 15.38
CA ALA A 10 -9.45 24.52 16.57
C ALA A 10 -8.97 23.14 17.04
N ALA A 11 -8.50 23.06 18.28
CA ALA A 11 -8.17 21.79 18.92
C ALA A 11 -9.45 20.96 19.05
N SER A 12 -9.66 20.04 18.11
CA SER A 12 -10.68 19.01 18.23
C SER A 12 -10.12 17.91 19.10
N ALA A 13 -10.86 17.52 20.13
CA ALA A 13 -10.53 16.38 20.97
C ALA A 13 -10.34 15.14 20.09
N ALA A 14 -9.27 14.38 20.35
CA ALA A 14 -8.99 13.13 19.66
C ALA A 14 -10.24 12.23 19.71
N PRO A 15 -10.63 11.61 18.60
CA PRO A 15 -11.65 10.59 18.65
C PRO A 15 -11.17 9.45 19.55
N PRO A 16 -12.08 8.82 20.34
CA PRO A 16 -11.68 7.71 21.20
C PRO A 16 -11.08 6.61 20.34
N ALA A 17 -9.97 6.04 20.80
CA ALA A 17 -9.38 4.85 20.22
C ALA A 17 -10.51 3.81 20.05
N LEU A 18 -10.66 3.30 18.84
CA LEU A 18 -11.58 2.20 18.52
C LEU A 18 -11.14 0.96 19.30
N ALA A 19 -11.65 0.83 20.51
CA ALA A 19 -11.71 -0.46 21.19
C ALA A 19 -12.84 -1.25 20.52
N ALA A 20 -12.51 -2.02 19.50
CA ALA A 20 -13.46 -2.90 18.85
C ALA A 20 -13.50 -4.23 19.60
N GLU A 21 -14.29 -4.30 20.65
CA GLU A 21 -15.00 -5.53 21.01
C GLU A 21 -16.34 -5.49 20.28
N ASN A 22 -16.48 -6.29 19.23
CA ASN A 22 -17.61 -6.49 18.33
C ASN A 22 -17.67 -5.50 17.13
N GLY A 23 -17.23 -6.01 15.97
CA GLY A 23 -17.57 -5.41 14.67
C GLY A 23 -19.10 -5.33 14.45
N PRO A 24 -19.57 -4.71 13.34
CA PRO A 24 -20.99 -4.68 13.02
C PRO A 24 -21.61 -6.06 13.16
N ALA A 25 -22.79 -6.14 13.77
CA ALA A 25 -23.47 -7.42 14.03
C ALA A 25 -23.51 -8.29 12.74
N GLY A 26 -23.00 -9.51 12.85
CA GLY A 26 -22.93 -10.47 11.72
C GLY A 26 -21.65 -10.48 10.90
N LEU A 27 -20.65 -9.64 11.23
CA LEU A 27 -19.32 -9.68 10.60
C LEU A 27 -18.23 -10.12 11.58
N ARG A 28 -17.17 -10.73 11.06
CA ARG A 28 -15.91 -10.94 11.78
C ARG A 28 -14.76 -10.25 11.07
N GLU A 29 -13.80 -9.79 11.85
CA GLU A 29 -12.55 -9.23 11.35
C GLU A 29 -11.62 -10.35 10.92
N VAL A 30 -10.94 -10.11 9.79
CA VAL A 30 -9.95 -11.00 9.16
C VAL A 30 -8.87 -10.16 8.52
N MET A 31 -7.84 -10.81 8.00
CA MET A 31 -6.89 -10.16 7.09
C MET A 31 -6.91 -10.85 5.74
N PHE A 32 -6.90 -10.05 4.68
CA PHE A 32 -6.66 -10.52 3.33
C PHE A 32 -5.18 -10.44 3.01
N VAL A 33 -4.65 -11.49 2.41
CA VAL A 33 -3.27 -11.57 1.93
C VAL A 33 -3.29 -11.79 0.43
N GLY A 34 -2.79 -10.82 -0.34
CA GLY A 34 -2.75 -10.88 -1.79
C GLY A 34 -1.54 -11.64 -2.30
N ASN A 35 -1.78 -12.78 -2.90
CA ASN A 35 -0.75 -13.63 -3.50
C ASN A 35 -0.56 -13.18 -4.97
N ASN A 36 0.46 -12.35 -5.19
CA ASN A 36 0.60 -11.56 -6.40
C ASN A 36 0.73 -12.42 -7.68
N TRP A 37 1.50 -13.50 -7.63
CA TRP A 37 1.84 -14.28 -8.82
C TRP A 37 0.81 -15.36 -9.16
N ASP A 38 0.16 -15.94 -8.16
CA ASP A 38 -0.83 -17.01 -8.43
C ASP A 38 -2.27 -16.51 -8.65
N GLY A 39 -2.56 -15.25 -8.29
CA GLY A 39 -3.88 -14.65 -8.50
C GLY A 39 -4.91 -15.10 -7.48
N THR A 40 -4.46 -15.39 -6.25
CA THR A 40 -5.34 -15.71 -5.14
C THR A 40 -5.24 -14.69 -4.01
N ALA A 41 -6.22 -14.71 -3.12
CA ALA A 41 -6.18 -14.03 -1.82
C ALA A 41 -6.36 -15.07 -0.72
N ASP A 42 -5.41 -15.16 0.20
CA ASP A 42 -5.63 -15.90 1.44
C ASP A 42 -6.40 -15.02 2.43
N VAL A 43 -7.33 -15.63 3.13
CA VAL A 43 -8.05 -15.03 4.26
C VAL A 43 -7.54 -15.69 5.53
N ILE A 44 -6.95 -14.89 6.41
CA ILE A 44 -6.39 -15.37 7.68
C ILE A 44 -7.09 -14.69 8.86
N GLU A 45 -7.00 -15.30 10.03
CA GLU A 45 -7.41 -14.65 11.28
C GLU A 45 -6.66 -13.33 11.46
N ASP A 46 -7.30 -12.34 12.06
CA ASP A 46 -6.74 -11.01 12.29
C ASP A 46 -5.95 -10.90 13.60
N ARG A 47 -5.90 -11.97 14.38
CA ARG A 47 -5.25 -12.04 15.71
C ARG A 47 -4.92 -13.48 16.09
N GLY A 48 -4.26 -13.66 17.22
CA GLY A 48 -3.97 -14.96 17.81
C GLY A 48 -2.94 -15.73 16.99
N ALA A 49 -3.32 -16.88 16.44
CA ALA A 49 -2.45 -17.72 15.62
C ALA A 49 -2.36 -17.26 14.16
N PHE A 50 -3.19 -16.33 13.74
CA PHE A 50 -3.29 -15.87 12.34
C PHE A 50 -3.55 -17.00 11.35
N SER A 51 -4.26 -18.04 11.77
CA SER A 51 -4.49 -19.24 10.98
C SER A 51 -5.23 -18.90 9.68
N ARG A 52 -4.87 -19.61 8.59
CA ARG A 52 -5.58 -19.44 7.32
C ARG A 52 -6.97 -20.05 7.42
N ILE A 53 -7.97 -19.23 7.05
CA ILE A 53 -9.39 -19.61 7.04
C ILE A 53 -9.76 -20.18 5.68
N ALA A 54 -9.40 -19.47 4.60
CA ALA A 54 -9.76 -19.84 3.24
C ALA A 54 -8.78 -19.24 2.24
N ARG A 55 -8.89 -19.69 0.99
CA ARG A 55 -8.23 -19.09 -0.17
C ARG A 55 -9.28 -18.79 -1.25
N VAL A 56 -9.23 -17.58 -1.80
CA VAL A 56 -10.17 -17.07 -2.80
C VAL A 56 -9.42 -16.88 -4.12
N ASN A 57 -9.97 -17.44 -5.23
CA ASN A 57 -9.48 -17.10 -6.56
C ASN A 57 -9.98 -15.71 -6.95
N VAL A 58 -9.09 -14.76 -7.19
CA VAL A 58 -9.43 -13.38 -7.57
C VAL A 58 -9.22 -13.09 -9.07
N VAL A 59 -8.93 -14.14 -9.84
CA VAL A 59 -8.82 -14.12 -11.30
C VAL A 59 -9.75 -15.14 -11.97
N PRO A 60 -11.05 -15.24 -11.60
CA PRO A 60 -11.95 -16.25 -12.15
C PRO A 60 -12.17 -16.09 -13.67
N ASP A 61 -11.90 -14.91 -14.21
CA ASP A 61 -11.96 -14.55 -15.63
C ASP A 61 -10.59 -14.59 -16.35
N LYS A 62 -9.56 -15.23 -15.77
CA LYS A 62 -8.18 -15.24 -16.28
C LYS A 62 -8.10 -15.58 -17.76
N THR A 63 -8.79 -16.63 -18.19
CA THR A 63 -8.77 -17.07 -19.60
C THR A 63 -9.30 -15.98 -20.55
N GLN A 64 -10.37 -15.29 -20.16
CA GLN A 64 -10.95 -14.19 -20.96
C GLN A 64 -10.01 -13.00 -21.03
N ARG A 65 -9.39 -12.62 -19.90
CA ARG A 65 -8.44 -11.50 -19.85
C ARG A 65 -7.20 -11.79 -20.70
N LEU A 66 -6.64 -12.97 -20.61
CA LEU A 66 -5.51 -13.38 -21.45
C LEU A 66 -5.87 -13.37 -22.93
N ALA A 67 -7.05 -13.86 -23.31
CA ALA A 67 -7.50 -13.78 -24.71
C ALA A 67 -7.56 -12.33 -25.21
N GLU A 68 -8.13 -11.40 -24.44
CA GLU A 68 -8.16 -9.97 -24.79
C GLU A 68 -6.75 -9.36 -24.93
N ILE A 69 -5.81 -9.77 -24.08
CA ILE A 69 -4.44 -9.28 -24.11
C ILE A 69 -3.72 -9.83 -25.35
N TYR A 70 -3.77 -11.13 -25.60
CA TYR A 70 -3.07 -11.75 -26.72
C TYR A 70 -3.61 -11.34 -28.09
N LEU A 71 -4.89 -10.93 -28.16
CA LEU A 71 -5.50 -10.42 -29.40
C LEU A 71 -5.20 -8.94 -29.65
N ASN A 72 -4.59 -8.22 -28.69
CA ASN A 72 -4.26 -6.81 -28.81
C ASN A 72 -2.74 -6.57 -28.62
N PRO A 73 -1.98 -6.25 -29.68
CA PRO A 73 -0.53 -6.15 -29.59
C PRO A 73 -0.04 -5.07 -28.60
N VAL A 74 -0.79 -3.99 -28.40
CA VAL A 74 -0.43 -2.94 -27.43
C VAL A 74 -0.61 -3.45 -26.00
N LYS A 75 -1.75 -4.07 -25.69
CA LYS A 75 -1.96 -4.71 -24.38
C LYS A 75 -0.92 -5.79 -24.11
N LEU A 76 -0.59 -6.61 -25.10
CA LEU A 76 0.42 -7.65 -24.97
C LEU A 76 1.80 -7.07 -24.65
N ALA A 77 2.19 -5.98 -25.31
CA ALA A 77 3.48 -5.32 -25.04
C ALA A 77 3.57 -4.82 -23.59
N PHE A 78 2.51 -4.18 -23.08
CA PHE A 78 2.47 -3.75 -21.68
C PHE A 78 2.42 -4.93 -20.70
N PHE A 79 1.63 -5.96 -20.99
CA PHE A 79 1.55 -7.18 -20.19
C PHE A 79 2.93 -7.84 -20.02
N LEU A 80 3.66 -7.98 -21.13
CA LEU A 80 5.03 -8.51 -21.10
C LEU A 80 6.02 -7.56 -20.41
N GLY A 81 5.85 -6.25 -20.59
CA GLY A 81 6.65 -5.24 -19.91
C GLY A 81 6.46 -5.28 -18.38
N ILE A 82 5.23 -5.47 -17.91
CA ILE A 82 4.93 -5.65 -16.48
C ILE A 82 5.59 -6.94 -15.97
N ARG A 83 5.46 -8.05 -16.70
CA ARG A 83 6.08 -9.32 -16.33
C ARG A 83 7.60 -9.21 -16.21
N LEU A 84 8.25 -8.58 -17.17
CA LEU A 84 9.72 -8.49 -17.21
C LEU A 84 10.29 -7.45 -16.25
N GLY A 85 9.53 -6.38 -15.95
CA GLY A 85 9.90 -5.33 -15.01
C GLY A 85 9.40 -5.63 -13.60
N PRO A 86 8.33 -4.95 -13.13
CA PRO A 86 7.89 -5.06 -11.74
C PRO A 86 7.39 -6.45 -11.34
N GLY A 87 7.11 -7.33 -12.29
CA GLY A 87 6.69 -8.71 -12.03
C GLY A 87 7.82 -9.70 -11.82
N GLU A 88 9.09 -9.29 -11.95
CA GLU A 88 10.26 -10.14 -11.72
C GLU A 88 10.25 -11.45 -12.54
N GLY A 89 9.67 -11.43 -13.74
CA GLY A 89 9.48 -12.60 -14.61
C GLY A 89 8.09 -13.23 -14.50
N HIS A 90 7.24 -12.79 -13.60
CA HIS A 90 5.92 -13.33 -13.33
C HIS A 90 4.80 -12.32 -13.64
N ASP A 91 3.59 -12.82 -13.89
CA ASP A 91 2.42 -11.98 -14.02
C ASP A 91 1.99 -11.45 -12.65
N GLN A 92 1.64 -10.18 -12.58
CA GLN A 92 1.11 -9.55 -11.38
C GLN A 92 -0.42 -9.58 -11.41
N PHE A 93 -1.04 -10.54 -10.73
CA PHE A 93 -2.48 -10.72 -10.72
C PHE A 93 -3.18 -10.06 -9.53
N VAL A 94 -2.45 -9.79 -8.46
CA VAL A 94 -2.98 -9.15 -7.26
C VAL A 94 -1.96 -8.14 -6.76
N ASP A 95 -2.35 -6.86 -6.68
CA ASP A 95 -1.53 -5.89 -5.97
C ASP A 95 -2.16 -5.51 -4.64
N ASP A 96 -3.36 -4.94 -4.64
CA ASP A 96 -4.02 -4.47 -3.42
C ASP A 96 -5.47 -4.96 -3.33
N MET A 97 -6.03 -4.98 -2.10
CA MET A 97 -7.38 -5.50 -1.90
C MET A 97 -8.05 -4.95 -0.65
N TYR A 98 -9.39 -4.86 -0.71
CA TYR A 98 -10.23 -4.43 0.41
C TYR A 98 -11.56 -5.20 0.41
N SER A 99 -12.15 -5.44 1.59
CA SER A 99 -13.53 -5.95 1.67
C SER A 99 -14.53 -4.84 1.41
N THR A 100 -15.70 -5.22 0.84
CA THR A 100 -16.88 -4.35 0.89
C THR A 100 -17.32 -4.11 2.34
N PRO A 101 -18.07 -3.03 2.64
CA PRO A 101 -18.53 -2.73 4.00
C PRO A 101 -19.34 -3.85 4.65
N ASP A 102 -20.12 -4.58 3.85
CA ASP A 102 -20.92 -5.74 4.28
C ASP A 102 -20.12 -7.04 4.38
N GLY A 103 -18.83 -7.01 4.02
CA GLY A 103 -17.93 -8.15 4.05
C GLY A 103 -18.24 -9.26 3.02
N SER A 104 -19.14 -9.02 2.07
CA SER A 104 -19.62 -10.06 1.15
C SER A 104 -18.77 -10.19 -0.13
N ALA A 105 -17.86 -9.25 -0.38
CA ALA A 105 -16.96 -9.29 -1.53
C ALA A 105 -15.56 -8.75 -1.19
N VAL A 106 -14.59 -9.15 -1.99
CA VAL A 106 -13.25 -8.57 -2.03
C VAL A 106 -13.06 -7.77 -3.31
N VAL A 107 -12.58 -6.54 -3.16
CA VAL A 107 -12.21 -5.64 -4.27
C VAL A 107 -10.70 -5.68 -4.45
N VAL A 108 -10.23 -5.96 -5.66
CA VAL A 108 -8.82 -6.28 -5.96
C VAL A 108 -8.33 -5.48 -7.15
N SER A 109 -7.16 -4.83 -7.04
CA SER A 109 -6.43 -4.32 -8.21
C SER A 109 -5.56 -5.41 -8.83
N ARG A 110 -5.63 -5.52 -10.16
CA ARG A 110 -4.92 -6.55 -10.94
C ARG A 110 -4.00 -5.90 -11.97
N PRO A 111 -2.71 -5.69 -11.62
CA PRO A 111 -1.79 -4.92 -12.44
C PRO A 111 -1.67 -5.43 -13.88
N SER A 112 -1.44 -6.72 -14.08
CA SER A 112 -1.26 -7.32 -15.39
C SER A 112 -2.53 -7.31 -16.26
N PHE A 113 -3.71 -7.18 -15.64
CA PHE A 113 -4.98 -7.09 -16.37
C PHE A 113 -5.47 -5.64 -16.54
N ALA A 114 -4.77 -4.67 -15.93
CA ALA A 114 -5.10 -3.25 -15.97
C ALA A 114 -6.55 -2.97 -15.52
N ASP A 115 -6.98 -3.62 -14.43
CA ASP A 115 -8.34 -3.46 -13.93
C ASP A 115 -8.45 -3.59 -12.41
N VAL A 116 -9.62 -3.20 -11.90
CA VAL A 116 -10.07 -3.48 -10.55
C VAL A 116 -11.33 -4.34 -10.66
N VAL A 117 -11.44 -5.35 -9.81
CA VAL A 117 -12.61 -6.24 -9.77
C VAL A 117 -13.17 -6.38 -8.38
N SER A 118 -14.46 -6.65 -8.28
CA SER A 118 -15.09 -7.16 -7.06
C SER A 118 -15.43 -8.64 -7.26
N VAL A 119 -14.97 -9.47 -6.33
CA VAL A 119 -15.24 -10.91 -6.32
C VAL A 119 -16.13 -11.22 -5.14
N ASP A 120 -17.27 -11.83 -5.41
CA ASP A 120 -18.21 -12.32 -4.40
C ASP A 120 -17.57 -13.46 -3.59
N LEU A 121 -17.50 -13.31 -2.28
CA LEU A 121 -16.81 -14.25 -1.40
C LEU A 121 -17.57 -15.58 -1.23
N THR A 122 -18.86 -15.62 -1.50
CA THR A 122 -19.66 -16.83 -1.41
C THR A 122 -19.55 -17.65 -2.69
N THR A 123 -19.71 -16.99 -3.86
CA THR A 123 -19.80 -17.69 -5.15
C THR A 123 -18.48 -17.73 -5.92
N GLY A 124 -17.48 -16.95 -5.53
CA GLY A 124 -16.21 -16.79 -6.27
C GLY A 124 -16.36 -16.10 -7.62
N LYS A 125 -17.52 -15.49 -7.92
CA LYS A 125 -17.79 -14.84 -9.20
C LYS A 125 -17.53 -13.35 -9.14
N LEU A 126 -17.21 -12.75 -10.30
CA LEU A 126 -17.11 -11.29 -10.40
C LEU A 126 -18.49 -10.67 -10.20
N ARG A 127 -18.56 -9.63 -9.33
CA ARG A 127 -19.71 -8.73 -9.22
C ARG A 127 -19.63 -7.62 -10.25
N TRP A 128 -18.44 -7.01 -10.35
CA TRP A 128 -18.15 -5.97 -11.31
C TRP A 128 -16.67 -5.98 -11.69
N ARG A 129 -16.36 -5.29 -12.78
CA ARG A 129 -15.01 -5.05 -13.27
C ARG A 129 -14.90 -3.61 -13.78
N PHE A 130 -13.87 -2.90 -13.35
CA PHE A 130 -13.53 -1.58 -13.84
C PHE A 130 -12.15 -1.62 -14.51
N PRO A 131 -12.04 -1.47 -15.84
CA PRO A 131 -10.76 -1.29 -16.52
C PRO A 131 -10.24 0.11 -16.20
N VAL A 132 -9.01 0.20 -15.66
CA VAL A 132 -8.39 1.49 -15.43
C VAL A 132 -7.94 2.13 -16.76
N SER A 133 -7.74 3.45 -16.78
CA SER A 133 -7.11 4.11 -17.91
C SER A 133 -5.64 3.63 -18.02
N GLY A 134 -5.17 3.45 -19.26
CA GLY A 134 -3.84 2.88 -19.50
C GLY A 134 -3.78 1.35 -19.34
N PHE A 135 -2.66 0.86 -18.82
CA PHE A 135 -2.31 -0.56 -18.93
C PHE A 135 -1.84 -1.21 -17.63
N ARG A 136 -1.93 -0.50 -16.49
CA ARG A 136 -1.57 -1.04 -15.18
C ARG A 136 -2.40 -0.40 -14.07
N ALA A 137 -3.16 -1.22 -13.36
CA ALA A 137 -3.71 -0.87 -12.05
C ALA A 137 -2.62 -1.09 -10.99
N ASP A 138 -2.55 -0.19 -10.01
CA ASP A 138 -1.53 -0.23 -8.96
C ASP A 138 -2.22 -0.12 -7.59
N HIS A 139 -1.56 0.47 -6.62
CA HIS A 139 -2.03 0.57 -5.24
C HIS A 139 -3.41 1.19 -5.12
N MET A 140 -4.16 0.71 -4.15
CA MET A 140 -5.46 1.24 -3.79
C MET A 140 -5.47 1.82 -2.38
N ALA A 141 -6.48 2.62 -2.09
CA ALA A 141 -6.83 3.03 -0.74
C ALA A 141 -8.35 3.07 -0.60
N VAL A 142 -8.86 2.62 0.54
CA VAL A 142 -10.28 2.73 0.88
C VAL A 142 -10.51 3.99 1.70
N SER A 143 -11.60 4.70 1.43
CA SER A 143 -12.01 5.87 2.23
C SER A 143 -12.38 5.45 3.66
N PRO A 144 -12.23 6.32 4.68
CA PRO A 144 -12.53 5.96 6.07
C PRO A 144 -13.97 5.52 6.32
N ASP A 145 -14.92 5.94 5.48
CA ASP A 145 -16.31 5.47 5.53
C ASP A 145 -16.54 4.12 4.84
N GLY A 146 -15.49 3.53 4.23
CA GLY A 146 -15.52 2.26 3.53
C GLY A 146 -16.25 2.27 2.18
N ARG A 147 -16.75 3.41 1.69
CA ARG A 147 -17.63 3.47 0.53
C ARG A 147 -16.93 3.67 -0.80
N ARG A 148 -15.70 4.16 -0.77
CA ARG A 148 -14.94 4.50 -1.99
C ARG A 148 -13.60 3.81 -1.97
N VAL A 149 -13.13 3.41 -3.14
CA VAL A 149 -11.78 2.92 -3.34
C VAL A 149 -11.09 3.77 -4.42
N ALA A 150 -9.94 4.34 -4.06
CA ALA A 150 -9.06 5.02 -5.00
C ALA A 150 -8.06 4.01 -5.57
N VAL A 151 -7.80 4.04 -6.87
CA VAL A 151 -6.82 3.18 -7.54
C VAL A 151 -5.91 4.01 -8.44
N SER A 152 -4.62 3.79 -8.31
CA SER A 152 -3.61 4.38 -9.19
C SER A 152 -3.56 3.66 -10.53
N ALA A 153 -3.78 4.42 -11.63
CA ALA A 153 -3.58 3.96 -13.00
C ALA A 153 -2.20 4.44 -13.46
N SER A 154 -1.17 3.64 -13.15
CA SER A 154 0.23 4.09 -13.16
C SER A 154 0.79 4.42 -14.55
N THR A 155 0.17 3.94 -15.63
CA THR A 155 0.61 4.26 -17.00
C THR A 155 -0.18 5.38 -17.66
N SER A 156 -1.16 5.95 -16.99
CA SER A 156 -1.97 7.08 -17.49
C SER A 156 -1.95 8.30 -16.57
N ASN A 157 -1.14 8.28 -15.51
CA ASN A 157 -0.95 9.37 -14.58
C ASN A 157 -2.27 9.88 -13.98
N THR A 158 -3.15 8.93 -13.62
CA THR A 158 -4.51 9.20 -13.14
C THR A 158 -4.81 8.33 -11.93
N VAL A 159 -5.51 8.88 -10.96
CA VAL A 159 -6.19 8.11 -9.93
C VAL A 159 -7.68 8.09 -10.24
N HIS A 160 -8.26 6.89 -10.29
CA HIS A 160 -9.71 6.68 -10.34
C HIS A 160 -10.24 6.47 -8.94
N VAL A 161 -11.42 7.01 -8.65
CA VAL A 161 -12.13 6.76 -7.40
C VAL A 161 -13.46 6.09 -7.74
N LEU A 162 -13.67 4.91 -7.19
CA LEU A 162 -14.83 4.06 -7.48
C LEU A 162 -15.71 3.95 -6.23
N ASP A 163 -16.99 3.85 -6.43
CA ASP A 163 -17.90 3.29 -5.43
C ASP A 163 -17.57 1.80 -5.25
N ILE A 164 -17.28 1.38 -4.04
CA ILE A 164 -16.72 0.04 -3.76
C ILE A 164 -17.74 -1.09 -3.99
N GLU A 165 -19.03 -0.81 -3.83
CA GLU A 165 -20.10 -1.80 -4.01
C GLU A 165 -20.41 -2.04 -5.49
N THR A 166 -20.42 -0.96 -6.29
CA THR A 166 -20.93 -1.00 -7.67
C THR A 166 -19.84 -0.96 -8.72
N GLY A 167 -18.61 -0.57 -8.37
CA GLY A 167 -17.52 -0.34 -9.32
C GLY A 167 -17.71 0.90 -10.20
N VAL A 168 -18.74 1.70 -9.94
CA VAL A 168 -18.99 2.93 -10.70
C VAL A 168 -17.97 3.98 -10.32
N GLN A 169 -17.33 4.59 -11.32
CA GLN A 169 -16.41 5.70 -11.09
C GLN A 169 -17.19 6.92 -10.58
N VAL A 170 -16.84 7.39 -9.39
CA VAL A 170 -17.42 8.59 -8.76
C VAL A 170 -16.54 9.83 -8.94
N GLY A 171 -15.29 9.63 -9.33
CA GLY A 171 -14.37 10.70 -9.63
C GLY A 171 -13.02 10.22 -10.15
N SER A 172 -12.19 11.17 -10.56
CA SER A 172 -10.80 10.94 -10.94
C SER A 172 -10.02 12.25 -10.88
N PHE A 173 -8.70 12.15 -10.79
CA PHE A 173 -7.83 13.31 -10.85
C PHE A 173 -6.49 12.96 -11.48
N ALA A 174 -5.86 13.96 -12.10
CA ALA A 174 -4.51 13.84 -12.66
C ALA A 174 -3.46 13.92 -11.54
N THR A 175 -2.37 13.21 -11.73
CA THR A 175 -1.25 13.11 -10.79
C THR A 175 0.06 13.50 -11.48
N GLY A 176 1.18 13.30 -10.82
CA GLY A 176 2.48 13.19 -11.48
C GLY A 176 2.63 11.86 -12.22
N ASP A 177 3.84 11.60 -12.70
CA ASP A 177 4.12 10.40 -13.47
C ASP A 177 4.16 9.16 -12.57
N LYS A 178 3.52 8.10 -13.02
CA LYS A 178 3.39 6.81 -12.33
C LYS A 178 2.86 6.96 -10.90
N PRO A 179 1.57 7.34 -10.74
CA PRO A 179 0.91 7.30 -9.43
C PRO A 179 1.05 5.90 -8.83
N HIS A 180 1.37 5.86 -7.55
CA HIS A 180 1.67 4.64 -6.81
C HIS A 180 0.82 4.56 -5.53
N GLU A 181 1.31 5.07 -4.41
CA GLU A 181 0.59 5.00 -3.15
C GLU A 181 -0.56 6.01 -3.07
N ASN A 182 -1.68 5.57 -2.49
CA ASN A 182 -2.82 6.40 -2.15
C ASN A 182 -3.08 6.35 -0.65
N VAL A 183 -3.34 7.48 -0.01
CA VAL A 183 -3.66 7.53 1.42
C VAL A 183 -4.76 8.55 1.67
N PHE A 184 -5.89 8.12 2.23
CA PHE A 184 -6.89 9.04 2.77
C PHE A 184 -6.46 9.57 4.13
N THR A 185 -6.73 10.84 4.41
CA THR A 185 -6.65 11.34 5.78
C THR A 185 -7.74 10.68 6.65
N ALA A 186 -7.47 10.52 7.94
CA ALA A 186 -8.38 9.82 8.86
C ALA A 186 -9.77 10.50 8.96
N ASP A 187 -9.85 11.80 8.74
CA ASP A 187 -11.10 12.57 8.69
C ASP A 187 -11.83 12.46 7.33
N GLY A 188 -11.25 11.76 6.36
CA GLY A 188 -11.80 11.57 5.02
C GLY A 188 -11.83 12.84 4.15
N ARG A 189 -11.21 13.93 4.57
CA ARG A 189 -11.26 15.21 3.83
C ARG A 189 -10.34 15.24 2.62
N TYR A 190 -9.19 14.60 2.72
CA TYR A 190 -8.18 14.63 1.67
C TYR A 190 -7.75 13.23 1.26
N LEU A 191 -7.43 13.11 -0.02
CA LEU A 191 -6.76 11.95 -0.60
C LEU A 191 -5.39 12.41 -1.12
N TRP A 192 -4.35 11.74 -0.65
CA TRP A 192 -2.96 11.96 -1.05
C TRP A 192 -2.53 10.87 -2.01
N ASN A 193 -1.93 11.26 -3.13
CA ASN A 193 -1.33 10.32 -4.08
C ASN A 193 0.16 10.65 -4.24
N MET A 194 0.99 9.63 -4.16
CA MET A 194 2.44 9.68 -4.37
C MET A 194 2.77 9.16 -5.76
N SER A 195 3.32 10.04 -6.60
CA SER A 195 3.80 9.69 -7.94
C SER A 195 5.30 9.44 -7.90
N ILE A 196 5.73 8.26 -8.34
CA ILE A 196 7.12 7.80 -8.18
C ILE A 196 7.98 7.96 -9.44
N GLY A 197 7.36 8.31 -10.58
CA GLY A 197 8.06 8.45 -11.86
C GLY A 197 8.73 7.16 -12.32
N GLU A 198 9.75 7.29 -13.15
CA GLU A 198 10.56 6.16 -13.61
C GLU A 198 11.53 5.70 -12.53
N VAL A 199 11.30 4.52 -11.98
CA VAL A 199 12.12 3.89 -10.94
C VAL A 199 12.67 2.53 -11.37
N THR A 200 12.35 2.08 -12.58
CA THR A 200 12.73 0.77 -13.12
C THR A 200 14.15 0.73 -13.70
N THR A 201 14.97 1.74 -13.41
CA THR A 201 16.36 1.81 -13.88
C THR A 201 17.30 2.07 -12.72
N ALA A 202 18.45 1.45 -12.76
CA ALA A 202 19.54 1.63 -11.78
C ALA A 202 20.07 3.09 -11.71
N LEU A 203 19.66 3.92 -12.64
CA LEU A 203 20.03 5.35 -12.73
C LEU A 203 19.22 6.26 -11.79
N ASP A 204 18.47 5.73 -10.84
CA ASP A 204 17.74 6.52 -9.87
C ASP A 204 18.68 7.09 -8.80
N ASP A 205 19.52 8.00 -9.26
CA ASP A 205 20.38 8.86 -8.47
C ASP A 205 19.84 10.29 -8.56
N PRO A 206 19.85 11.13 -7.53
CA PRO A 206 19.39 12.50 -7.57
C PRO A 206 19.92 13.34 -8.73
N PHE A 207 21.13 13.04 -9.19
CA PHE A 207 21.70 13.69 -10.38
C PHE A 207 20.88 13.42 -11.66
N TRP A 208 20.15 12.28 -11.72
CA TRP A 208 19.34 11.88 -12.86
C TRP A 208 17.84 12.13 -12.68
N ASP A 209 17.41 12.76 -11.58
CA ASP A 209 15.98 12.98 -11.28
C ASP A 209 15.24 13.68 -12.41
N PHE A 210 15.93 14.56 -13.16
CA PHE A 210 15.33 15.25 -14.33
C PHE A 210 14.91 14.29 -15.46
N THR A 211 15.37 13.04 -15.45
CA THR A 211 14.98 12.01 -16.43
C THR A 211 13.83 11.12 -15.94
N LYS A 212 13.38 11.31 -14.73
CA LYS A 212 12.45 10.38 -14.03
C LYS A 212 10.99 10.79 -14.12
N GLY A 213 10.70 11.89 -14.81
CA GLY A 213 9.34 12.40 -14.91
C GLY A 213 8.92 13.23 -13.69
N ASP A 214 7.64 13.54 -13.63
CA ASP A 214 7.05 14.43 -12.63
C ASP A 214 6.73 13.66 -11.34
N ARG A 215 7.69 13.62 -10.41
CA ARG A 215 7.57 13.02 -9.09
C ARG A 215 7.03 14.04 -8.11
N LYS A 216 5.85 13.78 -7.57
CA LYS A 216 5.20 14.69 -6.62
C LYS A 216 4.17 13.97 -5.77
N ILE A 217 3.79 14.61 -4.68
CA ILE A 217 2.59 14.23 -3.94
C ILE A 217 1.46 15.16 -4.38
N THR A 218 0.39 14.60 -4.92
CA THR A 218 -0.83 15.32 -5.27
C THR A 218 -1.85 15.13 -4.17
N VAL A 219 -2.36 16.22 -3.60
CA VAL A 219 -3.40 16.22 -2.57
C VAL A 219 -4.68 16.79 -3.16
N VAL A 220 -5.76 16.04 -3.07
CA VAL A 220 -7.07 16.45 -3.53
C VAL A 220 -8.08 16.50 -2.37
N ASP A 221 -9.09 17.36 -2.47
CA ASP A 221 -10.29 17.26 -1.66
C ASP A 221 -11.01 15.93 -2.01
N ALA A 222 -11.23 15.07 -1.04
CA ALA A 222 -11.76 13.73 -1.30
C ALA A 222 -13.25 13.71 -1.69
N ARG A 223 -13.94 14.84 -1.64
CA ARG A 223 -15.33 14.98 -2.04
C ARG A 223 -15.47 15.49 -3.47
N THR A 224 -14.64 16.47 -3.87
CA THR A 224 -14.71 17.10 -5.21
C THR A 224 -13.66 16.57 -6.17
N PHE A 225 -12.59 15.92 -5.65
CA PHE A 225 -11.40 15.48 -6.38
C PHE A 225 -10.61 16.63 -7.02
N GLU A 226 -10.86 17.85 -6.58
CA GLU A 226 -10.09 19.01 -6.99
C GLU A 226 -8.75 19.06 -6.25
N GLN A 227 -7.68 19.36 -6.98
CA GLN A 227 -6.35 19.48 -6.41
C GLN A 227 -6.28 20.69 -5.47
N VAL A 228 -5.93 20.43 -4.21
CA VAL A 228 -5.79 21.48 -3.19
C VAL A 228 -4.33 21.77 -2.88
N ARG A 229 -3.42 20.83 -3.14
CA ARG A 229 -1.99 20.99 -2.85
C ARG A 229 -1.16 20.07 -3.74
N VAL A 230 0.03 20.52 -4.08
CA VAL A 230 1.12 19.72 -4.63
C VAL A 230 2.34 19.87 -3.73
N ILE A 231 3.03 18.78 -3.45
CA ILE A 231 4.25 18.78 -2.67
C ILE A 231 5.36 18.21 -3.55
N ASP A 232 6.35 19.03 -3.81
CA ASP A 232 7.60 18.63 -4.44
C ASP A 232 8.53 18.07 -3.36
N MET A 233 8.73 16.74 -3.37
CA MET A 233 9.55 16.10 -2.36
C MET A 233 11.04 16.37 -2.56
N ARG A 234 11.49 16.64 -3.79
CA ARG A 234 12.87 17.03 -4.07
C ARG A 234 13.24 18.31 -3.34
N GLU A 235 12.37 19.34 -3.45
CA GLU A 235 12.59 20.60 -2.72
C GLU A 235 12.65 20.39 -1.20
N ARG A 236 11.81 19.49 -0.65
CA ARG A 236 11.77 19.22 0.80
C ARG A 236 13.01 18.48 1.27
N LEU A 237 13.50 17.52 0.47
CA LEU A 237 14.76 16.80 0.75
C LEU A 237 15.97 17.74 0.67
N ASP A 238 16.02 18.61 -0.33
CA ASP A 238 17.08 19.58 -0.51
C ASP A 238 17.13 20.59 0.66
N ALA A 239 15.96 21.10 1.05
CA ALA A 239 15.85 22.01 2.19
C ALA A 239 16.26 21.36 3.52
N PHE A 240 16.04 20.06 3.66
CA PHE A 240 16.46 19.28 4.83
C PHE A 240 17.95 18.87 4.78
N GLY A 241 18.63 19.05 3.63
CA GLY A 241 20.05 18.70 3.44
C GLY A 241 20.28 17.24 3.04
N ARG A 242 19.26 16.54 2.51
CA ARG A 242 19.33 15.15 2.04
C ARG A 242 19.17 15.06 0.52
N LYS A 243 20.10 15.73 -0.17
CA LYS A 243 20.22 15.69 -1.63
C LYS A 243 20.57 14.32 -2.20
N ASP A 244 21.07 13.44 -1.33
CA ASP A 244 21.47 12.07 -1.64
C ASP A 244 20.31 11.08 -1.76
N LEU A 245 19.11 11.45 -1.28
CA LEU A 245 17.95 10.57 -1.31
C LEU A 245 17.12 10.76 -2.56
N SER A 246 16.52 9.67 -3.03
CA SER A 246 15.50 9.69 -4.07
C SER A 246 14.24 10.41 -3.57
N ASP A 247 13.59 11.16 -4.43
CA ASP A 247 12.31 11.83 -4.17
C ASP A 247 11.09 10.96 -4.53
N ALA A 248 11.33 9.74 -5.00
CA ALA A 248 10.29 8.75 -5.27
C ALA A 248 9.70 8.21 -3.94
N VAL A 249 8.63 8.85 -3.48
CA VAL A 249 7.95 8.49 -2.24
C VAL A 249 7.23 7.14 -2.42
N ARG A 250 7.58 6.19 -1.55
CA ARG A 250 7.02 4.84 -1.48
C ARG A 250 5.91 4.79 -0.42
N PRO A 251 5.54 3.60 0.11
CA PRO A 251 4.49 3.49 1.12
C PRO A 251 4.62 4.52 2.24
N ALA A 252 3.48 5.03 2.66
CA ALA A 252 3.39 6.07 3.65
C ALA A 252 2.26 5.81 4.65
N VAL A 253 2.42 6.31 5.88
CA VAL A 253 1.41 6.23 6.94
C VAL A 253 1.35 7.55 7.72
N PHE A 254 0.12 8.03 7.97
CA PHE A 254 -0.09 9.18 8.83
C PHE A 254 0.00 8.80 10.31
N SER A 255 0.43 9.76 11.14
CA SER A 255 0.16 9.70 12.57
C SER A 255 -1.34 9.78 12.83
N PRO A 256 -1.86 9.20 13.94
CA PRO A 256 -3.30 9.19 14.21
C PRO A 256 -3.97 10.57 14.23
N ASP A 257 -3.21 11.61 14.60
CA ASP A 257 -3.65 13.00 14.60
C ASP A 257 -3.51 13.71 13.23
N GLY A 258 -2.99 13.00 12.23
CA GLY A 258 -2.75 13.53 10.88
C GLY A 258 -1.64 14.59 10.78
N SER A 259 -0.94 14.90 11.87
CA SER A 259 0.07 15.96 11.90
C SER A 259 1.37 15.58 11.22
N LYS A 260 1.68 14.28 11.16
CA LYS A 260 2.90 13.74 10.55
C LYS A 260 2.59 12.70 9.51
N LEU A 261 3.38 12.68 8.44
CA LEU A 261 3.44 11.60 7.47
C LEU A 261 4.79 10.92 7.59
N TYR A 262 4.80 9.61 7.76
CA TYR A 262 6.00 8.77 7.71
C TYR A 262 6.01 8.04 6.38
N PHE A 263 7.14 8.04 5.69
CA PHE A 263 7.23 7.44 4.37
C PHE A 263 8.63 6.92 4.06
N GLN A 264 8.67 5.94 3.17
CA GLN A 264 9.90 5.42 2.58
C GLN A 264 10.15 6.10 1.23
N VAL A 265 11.39 6.05 0.74
CA VAL A 265 11.76 6.46 -0.61
C VAL A 265 12.57 5.37 -1.28
N SER A 266 12.57 5.35 -2.61
CA SER A 266 13.35 4.37 -3.39
C SER A 266 14.81 4.36 -2.96
N PHE A 267 15.43 3.18 -2.96
CA PHE A 267 16.85 2.93 -2.69
C PHE A 267 17.37 3.29 -1.29
N PHE A 268 16.50 3.66 -0.35
CA PHE A 268 16.87 4.03 1.01
C PHE A 268 16.46 2.97 2.03
N ASN A 269 17.40 2.56 2.88
CA ASN A 269 17.16 1.66 4.01
C ASN A 269 16.71 2.45 5.24
N GLY A 270 15.45 2.82 5.26
CA GLY A 270 14.90 3.64 6.34
C GLY A 270 13.61 4.34 5.94
N PHE A 271 13.32 5.42 6.65
CA PHE A 271 12.14 6.24 6.41
C PHE A 271 12.35 7.69 6.86
N LEU A 272 11.41 8.54 6.46
CA LEU A 272 11.40 9.97 6.76
C LEU A 272 10.12 10.34 7.51
N GLU A 273 10.23 11.38 8.32
CA GLU A 273 9.09 12.05 8.95
C GLU A 273 8.88 13.42 8.31
N TYR A 274 7.67 13.67 7.87
CA TYR A 274 7.26 14.95 7.28
C TYR A 274 6.18 15.59 8.13
N ASP A 275 6.34 16.85 8.45
CA ASP A 275 5.35 17.66 9.16
C ASP A 275 4.39 18.31 8.18
N VAL A 276 3.11 17.94 8.28
CA VAL A 276 2.07 18.35 7.33
C VAL A 276 1.78 19.84 7.40
N ALA A 277 1.82 20.42 8.60
CA ALA A 277 1.47 21.82 8.83
C ALA A 277 2.58 22.78 8.38
N THR A 278 3.84 22.42 8.67
CA THR A 278 5.01 23.25 8.31
C THR A 278 5.57 22.95 6.93
N ASP A 279 5.08 21.88 6.27
CA ASP A 279 5.54 21.47 4.94
C ASP A 279 7.03 21.14 4.87
N ARG A 280 7.54 20.40 5.88
CA ARG A 280 8.97 20.12 6.02
C ARG A 280 9.22 18.68 6.44
N ILE A 281 10.31 18.12 5.96
CA ILE A 281 10.91 16.93 6.56
C ILE A 281 11.51 17.36 7.90
N THR A 282 11.21 16.61 8.95
CA THR A 282 11.65 16.92 10.31
C THR A 282 12.66 15.92 10.85
N ARG A 283 12.57 14.67 10.44
CA ARG A 283 13.49 13.61 10.85
C ARG A 283 13.73 12.61 9.74
N VAL A 284 14.92 12.00 9.74
CA VAL A 284 15.27 10.85 8.87
C VAL A 284 15.84 9.75 9.76
N LYS A 285 15.32 8.55 9.58
CA LYS A 285 15.83 7.35 10.25
C LYS A 285 16.48 6.44 9.21
N THR A 286 17.77 6.21 9.35
CA THR A 286 18.47 5.13 8.66
C THR A 286 18.40 3.87 9.51
N LEU A 287 17.99 2.76 8.93
CA LEU A 287 17.92 1.46 9.57
C LEU A 287 19.14 0.60 9.20
N PRO A 288 19.44 -0.44 9.98
CA PRO A 288 20.57 -1.32 9.69
C PRO A 288 20.49 -1.93 8.29
N LYS A 289 21.62 -2.04 7.62
CA LYS A 289 21.76 -2.78 6.36
C LYS A 289 22.09 -4.23 6.65
N ASN A 290 21.49 -5.14 5.87
CA ASN A 290 21.96 -6.51 5.84
C ASN A 290 23.26 -6.57 5.00
N PRO A 291 24.39 -7.00 5.58
CA PRO A 291 25.66 -7.07 4.84
C PRO A 291 25.65 -8.02 3.64
N ALA A 292 24.72 -8.98 3.61
CA ALA A 292 24.57 -9.91 2.49
C ALA A 292 23.81 -9.30 1.31
N THR A 293 23.13 -8.17 1.48
CA THR A 293 22.37 -7.52 0.42
C THR A 293 23.33 -6.88 -0.58
N SER A 294 23.18 -7.22 -1.86
CA SER A 294 23.92 -6.58 -2.94
C SER A 294 23.67 -5.07 -2.97
N GLU A 295 24.70 -4.27 -3.15
CA GLU A 295 24.57 -2.84 -3.44
C GLU A 295 24.25 -2.57 -4.92
N ASP A 296 24.20 -3.60 -5.76
CA ASP A 296 23.72 -3.50 -7.13
C ASP A 296 22.20 -3.31 -7.15
N ARG A 297 21.78 -2.10 -7.41
CA ARG A 297 20.37 -1.69 -7.43
C ARG A 297 19.54 -2.43 -8.49
N THR A 298 20.16 -2.96 -9.54
CA THR A 298 19.47 -3.73 -10.57
C THR A 298 18.92 -5.07 -10.06
N THR A 299 19.39 -5.52 -8.90
CA THR A 299 18.94 -6.76 -8.23
C THR A 299 17.87 -6.52 -7.18
N TRP A 300 17.45 -5.26 -6.95
CA TRP A 300 16.50 -4.94 -5.91
C TRP A 300 15.05 -5.10 -6.39
N VAL A 301 14.20 -5.58 -5.51
CA VAL A 301 12.77 -5.77 -5.78
C VAL A 301 12.11 -4.41 -6.03
N ASN A 302 11.53 -4.23 -7.21
CA ASN A 302 10.81 -3.03 -7.60
C ASN A 302 11.54 -1.72 -7.24
N ASP A 303 12.87 -1.72 -7.33
CA ASP A 303 13.73 -0.58 -7.00
C ASP A 303 13.54 -0.03 -5.58
N SER A 304 13.08 -0.87 -4.66
CA SER A 304 12.86 -0.49 -3.27
C SER A 304 13.80 -1.26 -2.34
N ARG A 305 14.60 -0.54 -1.56
CA ARG A 305 15.36 -1.19 -0.50
C ARG A 305 14.46 -1.55 0.68
N HIS A 306 13.60 -0.63 1.08
CA HIS A 306 12.54 -0.85 2.07
C HIS A 306 11.18 -0.52 1.45
N HIS A 307 10.18 -1.37 1.66
CA HIS A 307 8.85 -1.19 1.08
C HIS A 307 7.77 -1.79 1.98
N GLY A 308 7.09 -0.92 2.71
CA GLY A 308 5.99 -1.26 3.61
C GLY A 308 6.23 -0.72 5.01
N MET A 309 5.24 0.02 5.49
CA MET A 309 5.24 0.51 6.87
C MET A 309 3.81 0.70 7.38
N SER A 310 3.66 0.55 8.68
CA SER A 310 2.42 0.81 9.40
C SER A 310 2.70 1.44 10.75
N MET A 311 1.67 1.95 11.39
CA MET A 311 1.78 2.59 12.70
C MET A 311 0.81 1.90 13.67
N SER A 312 1.26 1.67 14.92
CA SER A 312 0.40 1.19 15.99
C SER A 312 -0.81 2.11 16.19
N PRO A 313 -1.96 1.61 16.64
CA PRO A 313 -3.13 2.44 16.88
C PRO A 313 -2.90 3.57 17.90
N ALA A 314 -2.02 3.36 18.87
CA ALA A 314 -1.61 4.39 19.82
C ALA A 314 -0.72 5.48 19.18
N GLY A 315 -0.19 5.23 17.99
CA GLY A 315 0.70 6.16 17.29
C GLY A 315 2.10 6.26 17.88
N ASP A 316 2.49 5.35 18.74
CA ASP A 316 3.78 5.36 19.44
C ASP A 316 4.84 4.47 18.78
N LYS A 317 4.42 3.55 17.90
CA LYS A 317 5.31 2.60 17.21
C LYS A 317 5.09 2.63 15.71
N LEU A 318 6.18 2.49 14.97
CA LEU A 318 6.20 2.26 13.53
C LEU A 318 6.69 0.83 13.28
N CYS A 319 6.01 0.09 12.44
CA CYS A 319 6.49 -1.16 11.91
C CYS A 319 7.00 -0.96 10.50
N VAL A 320 8.19 -1.46 10.19
CA VAL A 320 8.90 -1.21 8.95
C VAL A 320 9.38 -2.53 8.34
N ALA A 321 9.03 -2.75 7.08
CA ALA A 321 9.51 -3.86 6.26
C ALA A 321 10.76 -3.45 5.49
N GLY A 322 11.87 -4.12 5.76
CA GLY A 322 13.17 -3.93 5.11
C GLY A 322 13.38 -4.93 3.99
N THR A 323 12.69 -4.74 2.87
CA THR A 323 12.51 -5.70 1.78
C THR A 323 13.80 -6.35 1.31
N MET A 324 14.80 -5.54 0.94
CA MET A 324 16.09 -6.05 0.48
C MET A 324 17.08 -6.34 1.60
N ASP A 325 16.76 -5.93 2.81
CA ASP A 325 17.60 -6.18 3.99
C ASP A 325 17.12 -7.42 4.79
N ASP A 326 16.08 -8.12 4.31
CA ASP A 326 15.55 -9.38 4.83
C ASP A 326 15.21 -9.35 6.32
N TYR A 327 14.60 -8.25 6.79
CA TYR A 327 14.06 -8.16 8.14
C TYR A 327 12.88 -7.20 8.22
N ALA A 328 12.11 -7.33 9.28
CA ALA A 328 11.18 -6.29 9.73
C ALA A 328 11.54 -5.85 11.14
N THR A 329 11.16 -4.63 11.52
CA THR A 329 11.42 -4.11 12.86
C THR A 329 10.33 -3.16 13.32
N VAL A 330 10.13 -3.07 14.64
CA VAL A 330 9.26 -2.08 15.27
C VAL A 330 10.15 -0.96 15.80
N VAL A 331 9.84 0.27 15.40
CA VAL A 331 10.60 1.49 15.78
C VAL A 331 9.78 2.32 16.74
N ASP A 332 10.37 2.77 17.83
CA ASP A 332 9.74 3.75 18.72
C ASP A 332 9.65 5.11 18.02
N ARG A 333 8.44 5.65 17.89
CA ARG A 333 8.19 6.88 17.13
C ARG A 333 8.85 8.11 17.76
N ALA A 334 8.88 8.20 19.08
CA ALA A 334 9.40 9.40 19.76
C ALA A 334 10.92 9.50 19.62
N THR A 335 11.61 8.38 19.80
CA THR A 335 13.08 8.32 19.80
C THR A 335 13.69 7.92 18.47
N LEU A 336 12.91 7.31 17.56
CA LEU A 336 13.32 6.62 16.34
C LEU A 336 14.31 5.47 16.62
N GLN A 337 14.28 4.90 17.84
CA GLN A 337 15.09 3.73 18.16
C GLN A 337 14.39 2.47 17.62
N GLU A 338 15.11 1.70 16.80
CA GLU A 338 14.65 0.40 16.34
C GLU A 338 14.71 -0.63 17.48
N GLY A 339 13.72 -1.51 17.48
CA GLY A 339 13.68 -2.71 18.29
C GLY A 339 14.47 -3.87 17.66
N PRO A 340 14.23 -5.11 18.09
CA PRO A 340 14.84 -6.27 17.49
C PRO A 340 14.58 -6.35 15.98
N LEU A 341 15.61 -6.72 15.20
CA LEU A 341 15.45 -7.06 13.79
C LEU A 341 14.86 -8.47 13.72
N VAL A 342 13.65 -8.61 13.19
CA VAL A 342 12.99 -9.89 12.99
C VAL A 342 13.32 -10.38 11.58
N PRO A 343 14.08 -11.48 11.42
CA PRO A 343 14.37 -12.02 10.10
C PRO A 343 13.09 -12.35 9.33
N ALA A 344 13.02 -11.93 8.08
CA ALA A 344 11.90 -12.12 7.17
C ALA A 344 12.41 -12.09 5.73
N SER A 345 11.95 -13.00 4.88
CA SER A 345 12.43 -13.09 3.51
C SER A 345 11.71 -12.10 2.60
N LYS A 346 12.43 -11.12 2.07
CA LYS A 346 11.88 -10.03 1.25
C LYS A 346 10.55 -9.50 1.81
N PRO A 347 10.52 -8.99 3.07
CA PRO A 347 9.27 -8.46 3.63
C PRO A 347 8.82 -7.25 2.81
N TYR A 348 7.55 -7.27 2.35
CA TYR A 348 7.11 -6.31 1.35
C TYR A 348 6.08 -5.31 1.89
N TRP A 349 5.20 -5.73 2.79
CA TRP A 349 4.16 -4.88 3.33
C TRP A 349 4.04 -5.02 4.84
N ALA A 350 3.48 -4.00 5.47
CA ALA A 350 3.19 -3.98 6.89
C ALA A 350 1.77 -3.48 7.14
N THR A 351 1.01 -4.19 7.97
CA THR A 351 -0.37 -3.82 8.36
C THR A 351 -0.59 -4.12 9.85
N VAL A 352 -1.46 -3.37 10.48
CA VAL A 352 -1.83 -3.58 11.88
C VAL A 352 -2.87 -4.69 11.98
N SER A 353 -2.72 -5.62 12.94
CA SER A 353 -3.71 -6.64 13.27
C SER A 353 -5.02 -6.02 13.79
N GLY A 354 -6.15 -6.73 13.67
CA GLY A 354 -7.44 -6.20 14.07
C GLY A 354 -7.53 -5.82 15.55
N ASP A 355 -6.80 -6.50 16.44
CA ASP A 355 -6.70 -6.14 17.86
C ASP A 355 -5.67 -5.02 18.16
N GLY A 356 -4.99 -4.52 17.12
CA GLY A 356 -4.01 -3.44 17.23
C GLY A 356 -2.70 -3.81 17.91
N LYS A 357 -2.48 -5.08 18.27
CA LYS A 357 -1.31 -5.50 19.06
C LYS A 357 -0.12 -5.95 18.22
N ALA A 358 -0.36 -6.36 17.00
CA ALA A 358 0.69 -6.87 16.13
C ALA A 358 0.79 -6.08 14.81
N CYS A 359 2.02 -6.00 14.31
CA CYS A 359 2.31 -5.68 12.93
C CYS A 359 2.37 -6.98 12.13
N VAL A 360 1.64 -7.06 11.06
CA VAL A 360 1.57 -8.23 10.16
C VAL A 360 2.31 -7.89 8.89
N ILE A 361 3.35 -8.67 8.60
CA ILE A 361 4.29 -8.47 7.48
C ILE A 361 4.06 -9.57 6.44
N SER A 362 3.91 -9.19 5.17
CA SER A 362 4.04 -10.16 4.07
C SER A 362 5.50 -10.46 3.78
N GLU A 363 5.85 -11.72 3.58
CA GLU A 363 7.18 -12.18 3.19
C GLU A 363 7.12 -12.73 1.77
N SER A 364 7.35 -11.85 0.78
CA SER A 364 7.22 -12.21 -0.63
C SER A 364 8.26 -13.24 -1.10
N GLY A 365 9.39 -13.35 -0.42
CA GLY A 365 10.41 -14.34 -0.71
C GLY A 365 10.24 -15.70 -0.01
N ALA A 366 9.19 -15.87 0.83
CA ALA A 366 8.95 -17.08 1.61
C ALA A 366 7.52 -17.60 1.55
N ASP A 367 6.64 -16.99 0.74
CA ASP A 367 5.22 -17.36 0.65
C ASP A 367 4.54 -17.43 2.03
N ALA A 368 4.82 -16.42 2.85
CA ALA A 368 4.40 -16.39 4.24
C ALA A 368 3.94 -15.01 4.69
N VAL A 369 3.29 -14.99 5.84
CA VAL A 369 2.97 -13.79 6.61
C VAL A 369 3.51 -13.97 8.01
N THR A 370 4.22 -12.96 8.52
CA THR A 370 4.75 -12.95 9.90
C THR A 370 4.11 -11.83 10.72
N ALA A 371 3.64 -12.16 11.92
CA ALA A 371 3.14 -11.21 12.90
C ALA A 371 4.21 -10.87 13.94
N ILE A 372 4.37 -9.58 14.22
CA ILE A 372 5.34 -9.02 15.17
C ILE A 372 4.58 -8.22 16.22
N ASP A 373 4.73 -8.56 17.48
CA ASP A 373 4.09 -7.84 18.58
C ASP A 373 4.67 -6.44 18.74
N PHE A 374 3.81 -5.42 18.76
CA PHE A 374 4.25 -4.01 18.85
C PHE A 374 4.93 -3.65 20.17
N ALA A 375 4.55 -4.30 21.28
CA ALA A 375 5.10 -3.97 22.57
C ALA A 375 6.52 -4.51 22.75
N THR A 376 6.79 -5.71 22.23
CA THR A 376 8.07 -6.40 22.41
C THR A 376 8.99 -6.36 21.18
N GLY A 377 8.46 -6.03 19.99
CA GLY A 377 9.16 -6.12 18.73
C GLY A 377 9.53 -7.54 18.31
N ARG A 378 8.89 -8.56 18.88
CA ARG A 378 9.22 -9.97 18.63
C ARG A 378 8.17 -10.66 17.76
N LYS A 379 8.63 -11.62 16.98
CA LYS A 379 7.76 -12.49 16.18
C LYS A 379 6.85 -13.32 17.09
N VAL A 380 5.55 -13.32 16.78
CA VAL A 380 4.54 -14.10 17.52
C VAL A 380 3.90 -15.19 16.67
N ALA A 381 3.87 -15.03 15.34
CA ALA A 381 3.33 -16.05 14.44
C ALA A 381 3.99 -15.96 13.06
N THR A 382 3.97 -17.08 12.33
CA THR A 382 4.25 -17.14 10.89
C THR A 382 3.28 -18.12 10.26
N VAL A 383 2.65 -17.73 9.14
CA VAL A 383 1.62 -18.51 8.45
C VAL A 383 1.97 -18.60 6.97
N ALA A 384 1.97 -19.84 6.43
CA ALA A 384 2.16 -20.06 5.00
C ALA A 384 0.92 -19.61 4.22
N VAL A 385 1.14 -18.90 3.12
CA VAL A 385 0.13 -18.36 2.21
C VAL A 385 0.43 -18.75 0.76
N GLY A 386 -0.16 -18.08 -0.22
CA GLY A 386 0.13 -18.34 -1.63
C GLY A 386 1.40 -17.66 -2.13
N ASP A 387 1.60 -17.73 -3.45
CA ASP A 387 2.84 -17.37 -4.10
C ASP A 387 3.04 -15.84 -4.14
N HIS A 388 4.19 -15.40 -3.64
CA HIS A 388 4.65 -14.02 -3.62
C HIS A 388 3.65 -13.03 -2.98
N PRO A 389 3.33 -13.19 -1.67
CA PRO A 389 2.40 -12.28 -1.00
C PRO A 389 2.96 -10.86 -0.94
N GLN A 390 2.20 -9.88 -1.45
CA GLN A 390 2.59 -8.48 -1.42
C GLN A 390 1.78 -7.69 -0.38
N ARG A 391 0.47 -7.56 -0.54
CA ARG A 391 -0.36 -6.79 0.38
C ARG A 391 -1.00 -7.67 1.44
N VAL A 392 -1.04 -7.12 2.64
CA VAL A 392 -1.88 -7.62 3.73
C VAL A 392 -2.80 -6.49 4.14
N ARG A 393 -4.10 -6.73 4.23
CA ARG A 393 -5.10 -5.70 4.56
C ARG A 393 -6.07 -6.21 5.62
N ALA A 394 -6.34 -5.38 6.62
CA ALA A 394 -7.46 -5.61 7.53
C ALA A 394 -8.77 -5.60 6.73
N ALA A 395 -9.63 -6.54 6.99
CA ALA A 395 -10.86 -6.77 6.24
C ALA A 395 -11.95 -7.35 7.13
N ARG A 396 -13.16 -7.48 6.58
CA ARG A 396 -14.31 -8.12 7.24
C ARG A 396 -14.95 -9.12 6.30
N VAL A 397 -15.48 -10.18 6.89
CA VAL A 397 -16.29 -11.19 6.18
C VAL A 397 -17.51 -11.53 7.04
N PRO A 398 -18.60 -12.11 6.49
CA PRO A 398 -19.70 -12.63 7.31
C PRO A 398 -19.18 -13.57 8.40
N ALA A 399 -19.76 -13.50 9.57
CA ALA A 399 -19.23 -14.20 10.76
C ALA A 399 -19.16 -15.73 10.60
N ASP A 400 -20.07 -16.28 9.80
CA ASP A 400 -20.18 -17.71 9.49
C ASP A 400 -19.47 -18.12 8.18
N TRP A 401 -18.86 -17.17 7.48
CA TRP A 401 -18.19 -17.46 6.20
C TRP A 401 -16.90 -18.27 6.45
N THR A 402 -16.76 -19.37 5.71
CA THR A 402 -15.63 -20.30 5.81
C THR A 402 -14.88 -20.51 4.49
N GLY A 403 -15.26 -19.78 3.46
CA GLY A 403 -14.70 -19.86 2.11
C GLY A 403 -15.78 -19.87 1.03
N PRO A 404 -15.37 -19.71 -0.25
CA PRO A 404 -16.29 -19.85 -1.37
C PRO A 404 -16.92 -21.24 -1.39
N VAL A 405 -18.20 -21.30 -1.70
CA VAL A 405 -18.90 -22.56 -1.95
C VAL A 405 -18.54 -23.01 -3.37
N GLY A 406 -17.73 -24.07 -3.47
CA GLY A 406 -17.24 -24.64 -4.72
C GLY A 406 -18.34 -25.27 -5.59
#